data_5feaa009ac17d485f4c56c475a95fde1
#
_entry.id   5feaa009ac17d485f4c56c475a95fde1
#
_cell.length_a   1.000
_cell.length_b   1.000
_cell.length_c   1.000
_cell.angle_alpha   90.00
_cell.angle_beta   90.00
_cell.angle_gamma   90.00
#
_symmetry.space_group_name_H-M   'P 1'
#
loop_
_entity.id
_entity.type
_entity.pdbx_description
1 polymer ?
#
loop_
_entity_poly.entity_id
_entity_poly.type
_entity_poly.pdbx_seq_one_letter_code
_entity_poly.pdbx_strand_id
1 'polypeptide(L)'
;MTQYTLTICYDQTAGTPATPIFSPSFNDPTVEQFKIGDVLTIGYSGPGTVLVSALLAGPKKAATDNALDVDQTKNIRTPFNGGQVNPINLMEHPVLTITGPVGLWGFTVAFAVQYQGNTAFHYLPDPELHVGSTPH
;
A
#
# COMPACT_ATOMS: atom_id res chain seq x y z
N MET A 1 -12.56 13.54 7.35
CA MET A 1 -11.85 12.79 6.30
C MET A 1 -10.47 13.40 6.11
N THR A 2 -9.44 12.58 6.14
CA THR A 2 -8.07 13.01 5.88
C THR A 2 -7.61 12.44 4.54
N GLN A 3 -6.87 13.24 3.80
CA GLN A 3 -6.26 12.82 2.54
C GLN A 3 -4.77 12.55 2.76
N TYR A 4 -4.36 11.30 2.53
CA TYR A 4 -2.97 10.89 2.64
C TYR A 4 -2.40 10.63 1.26
N THR A 5 -1.11 10.89 1.11
CA THR A 5 -0.35 10.46 -0.06
C THR A 5 0.75 9.53 0.43
N LEU A 6 0.82 8.34 -0.17
CA LEU A 6 1.94 7.42 0.00
C LEU A 6 2.84 7.57 -1.20
N THR A 7 4.05 8.10 -0.98
CA THR A 7 5.06 8.17 -2.02
C THR A 7 6.01 7.00 -1.85
N ILE A 8 6.10 6.17 -2.88
CA ILE A 8 6.98 5.01 -2.89
C ILE A 8 8.30 5.43 -3.53
N CYS A 9 9.35 5.50 -2.71
CA CYS A 9 10.68 5.87 -3.15
C CYS A 9 11.46 4.61 -3.50
N TYR A 10 12.06 4.58 -4.68
CA TYR A 10 12.84 3.44 -5.12
C TYR A 10 14.17 3.89 -5.74
N ASP A 11 15.15 3.01 -5.67
CA ASP A 11 16.44 3.20 -6.32
C ASP A 11 16.64 2.07 -7.33
N GLN A 12 16.72 2.43 -8.60
CA GLN A 12 16.84 1.48 -9.69
C GLN A 12 18.11 0.63 -9.61
N THR A 13 19.16 1.14 -8.97
CA THR A 13 20.49 0.51 -8.97
C THR A 13 20.84 -0.18 -7.66
N ALA A 14 20.13 0.11 -6.56
CA ALA A 14 20.54 -0.34 -5.24
C ALA A 14 20.13 -1.76 -4.90
N GLY A 15 19.12 -2.31 -5.57
CA GLY A 15 18.60 -3.64 -5.26
C GLY A 15 17.95 -3.76 -3.91
N THR A 16 17.64 -2.63 -3.25
CA THR A 16 16.99 -2.59 -1.94
C THR A 16 15.48 -2.45 -2.09
N PRO A 17 14.70 -2.89 -1.08
CA PRO A 17 13.26 -2.66 -1.08
C PRO A 17 12.92 -1.17 -1.15
N ALA A 18 11.80 -0.86 -1.79
CA ALA A 18 11.30 0.51 -1.86
C ALA A 18 10.92 1.05 -0.48
N THR A 19 11.07 2.36 -0.27
CA THR A 19 10.77 3.02 1.00
C THR A 19 9.48 3.83 0.86
N PRO A 20 8.48 3.63 1.74
CA PRO A 20 7.26 4.42 1.72
C PRO A 20 7.41 5.71 2.54
N ILE A 21 6.84 6.81 2.05
CA ILE A 21 6.75 8.07 2.77
C ILE A 21 5.31 8.54 2.75
N PHE A 22 4.70 8.67 3.93
CA PHE A 22 3.33 9.17 4.06
C PHE A 22 3.32 10.68 4.28
N SER A 23 2.37 11.34 3.64
CA SER A 23 2.10 12.77 3.84
C SER A 23 0.59 12.99 3.97
N PRO A 24 0.08 13.51 5.10
CA PRO A 24 0.82 13.81 6.32
C PRO A 24 1.39 12.55 6.98
N SER A 25 2.49 12.71 7.70
CA SER A 25 3.11 11.59 8.41
C SER A 25 2.31 11.24 9.67
N PHE A 26 2.45 9.99 10.12
CA PHE A 26 1.82 9.54 11.35
C PHE A 26 2.73 9.83 12.54
N ASN A 27 2.14 10.38 13.61
CA ASN A 27 2.91 10.75 14.81
C ASN A 27 3.21 9.53 15.70
N ASP A 28 2.31 8.56 15.70
CA ASP A 28 2.47 7.36 16.54
C ASP A 28 2.04 6.13 15.74
N PRO A 29 2.98 5.27 15.33
CA PRO A 29 2.65 4.08 14.55
C PRO A 29 1.93 3.00 15.37
N THR A 30 1.81 3.14 16.69
CA THR A 30 1.12 2.16 17.53
C THR A 30 -0.37 2.42 17.66
N VAL A 31 -0.86 3.57 17.19
CA VAL A 31 -2.28 3.90 17.22
C VAL A 31 -2.90 3.75 15.82
N GLU A 32 -4.21 3.77 15.78
CA GLU A 32 -4.95 3.69 14.52
C GLU A 32 -4.60 4.88 13.63
N GLN A 33 -4.08 4.61 12.45
CA GLN A 33 -3.55 5.62 11.55
C GLN A 33 -4.59 6.11 10.56
N PHE A 34 -5.41 5.19 10.04
CA PHE A 34 -6.44 5.50 9.06
C PHE A 34 -7.82 5.36 9.68
N LYS A 35 -8.75 6.18 9.21
CA LYS A 35 -10.16 6.10 9.60
C LYS A 35 -11.01 5.83 8.37
N ILE A 36 -12.17 5.22 8.57
CA ILE A 36 -13.11 5.02 7.48
C ILE A 36 -13.49 6.38 6.89
N GLY A 37 -13.40 6.49 5.58
CA GLY A 37 -13.61 7.73 4.85
C GLY A 37 -12.34 8.45 4.46
N ASP A 38 -11.19 8.09 5.04
CA ASP A 38 -9.91 8.66 4.62
C ASP A 38 -9.58 8.22 3.19
N VAL A 39 -8.78 9.04 2.51
CA VAL A 39 -8.35 8.79 1.14
C VAL A 39 -6.84 8.61 1.11
N LEU A 40 -6.38 7.59 0.42
CA LEU A 40 -4.96 7.31 0.22
C LEU A 40 -4.65 7.36 -1.27
N THR A 41 -3.73 8.24 -1.66
CA THR A 41 -3.23 8.32 -3.04
C THR A 41 -1.83 7.71 -3.09
N ILE A 42 -1.60 6.86 -4.07
CA ILE A 42 -0.31 6.18 -4.25
C ILE A 42 0.47 6.88 -5.35
N GLY A 43 1.70 7.27 -5.05
CA GLY A 43 2.62 7.89 -6.00
C GLY A 43 4.01 7.28 -5.93
N TYR A 44 4.86 7.63 -6.87
CA TYR A 44 6.21 7.06 -6.99
C TYR A 44 7.25 8.15 -7.13
N SER A 45 8.42 7.90 -6.54
CA SER A 45 9.59 8.78 -6.67
C SER A 45 10.83 7.95 -6.95
N GLY A 46 11.48 8.22 -8.08
CA GLY A 46 12.67 7.52 -8.53
C GLY A 46 12.85 7.66 -10.03
N PRO A 47 13.99 7.19 -10.57
CA PRO A 47 14.26 7.29 -12.01
C PRO A 47 13.45 6.25 -12.81
N GLY A 48 13.06 6.62 -14.02
CA GLY A 48 12.38 5.72 -14.94
C GLY A 48 10.85 5.88 -14.93
N THR A 49 10.19 4.94 -15.60
CA THR A 49 8.73 4.95 -15.78
C THR A 49 8.12 3.71 -15.15
N VAL A 50 7.15 3.89 -14.27
CA VAL A 50 6.40 2.78 -13.70
C VAL A 50 5.44 2.23 -14.74
N LEU A 51 5.60 0.95 -15.09
CA LEU A 51 4.80 0.28 -16.11
C LEU A 51 3.62 -0.46 -15.53
N VAL A 52 3.80 -1.05 -14.34
CA VAL A 52 2.79 -1.87 -13.66
C VAL A 52 2.88 -1.57 -12.18
N SER A 53 1.75 -1.51 -11.53
CA SER A 53 1.68 -1.36 -10.07
C SER A 53 0.44 -2.05 -9.54
N ALA A 54 0.62 -2.87 -8.51
CA ALA A 54 -0.46 -3.63 -7.89
C ALA A 54 -0.34 -3.62 -6.38
N LEU A 55 -1.47 -3.45 -5.70
CA LEU A 55 -1.55 -3.51 -4.25
C LEU A 55 -2.24 -4.81 -3.83
N LEU A 56 -1.65 -5.47 -2.84
CA LEU A 56 -2.23 -6.63 -2.18
C LEU A 56 -2.36 -6.32 -0.69
N ALA A 57 -3.51 -6.61 -0.12
CA ALA A 57 -3.77 -6.40 1.30
C ALA A 57 -4.45 -7.62 1.90
N GLY A 58 -4.16 -7.90 3.16
CA GLY A 58 -4.78 -9.00 3.88
C GLY A 58 -4.87 -8.69 5.37
N PRO A 59 -5.85 -9.27 6.07
CA PRO A 59 -5.98 -9.05 7.51
C PRO A 59 -4.83 -9.71 8.27
N LYS A 60 -4.40 -9.06 9.35
CA LYS A 60 -3.38 -9.57 10.25
C LYS A 60 -3.97 -9.71 11.64
N LYS A 61 -3.49 -10.70 12.41
CA LYS A 61 -3.91 -10.90 13.80
C LYS A 61 -3.13 -10.00 14.74
N ALA A 62 -1.87 -9.72 14.41
CA ALA A 62 -0.99 -8.89 15.22
C ALA A 62 0.07 -8.26 14.32
N ALA A 63 0.66 -7.16 14.79
CA ALA A 63 1.71 -6.47 14.06
C ALA A 63 2.96 -7.34 13.82
N THR A 64 3.12 -8.40 14.61
CA THR A 64 4.25 -9.34 14.48
C THR A 64 4.00 -10.47 13.49
N ASP A 65 2.84 -10.53 12.86
CA ASP A 65 2.57 -11.55 11.85
C ASP A 65 3.57 -11.41 10.69
N ASN A 66 3.83 -12.54 10.04
CA ASN A 66 4.74 -12.56 8.90
C ASN A 66 4.20 -11.74 7.72
N ALA A 67 5.08 -11.44 6.79
CA ALA A 67 4.73 -10.74 5.56
C ALA A 67 3.59 -11.46 4.82
N LEU A 68 2.86 -10.70 4.00
CA LEU A 68 1.74 -11.23 3.24
C LEU A 68 2.17 -12.37 2.33
N ASP A 69 1.39 -13.44 2.35
CA ASP A 69 1.50 -14.52 1.39
C ASP A 69 0.57 -14.20 0.22
N VAL A 70 1.14 -14.04 -0.96
CA VAL A 70 0.38 -13.66 -2.17
C VAL A 70 -0.72 -14.68 -2.47
N ASP A 71 -0.46 -15.97 -2.30
CA ASP A 71 -1.46 -17.01 -2.55
C ASP A 71 -2.61 -16.94 -1.56
N GLN A 72 -2.32 -16.57 -0.30
CA GLN A 72 -3.34 -16.43 0.73
C GLN A 72 -4.14 -15.14 0.60
N THR A 73 -3.60 -14.11 -0.07
CA THR A 73 -4.31 -12.86 -0.29
C THR A 73 -5.12 -12.84 -1.57
N LYS A 74 -5.02 -13.88 -2.38
CA LYS A 74 -5.75 -13.97 -3.65
C LYS A 74 -7.26 -13.96 -3.41
N ASN A 75 -7.97 -13.06 -4.09
CA ASN A 75 -9.42 -12.89 -3.99
C ASN A 75 -9.92 -12.46 -2.60
N ILE A 76 -9.04 -12.04 -1.70
CA ILE A 76 -9.45 -11.46 -0.42
C ILE A 76 -9.89 -10.02 -0.65
N ARG A 77 -10.96 -9.61 0.02
CA ARG A 77 -11.44 -8.24 -0.02
C ARG A 77 -10.52 -7.34 0.82
N THR A 78 -10.16 -6.19 0.23
CA THR A 78 -9.31 -5.20 0.88
C THR A 78 -10.17 -4.21 1.67
N PRO A 79 -9.58 -3.37 2.56
CA PRO A 79 -10.30 -2.30 3.22
C PRO A 79 -10.50 -1.07 2.33
N PHE A 80 -10.36 -1.20 1.02
CA PHE A 80 -10.41 -0.09 0.08
C PHE A 80 -11.61 -0.20 -0.86
N ASN A 81 -12.17 0.95 -1.23
CA ASN A 81 -13.15 1.11 -2.33
C ASN A 81 -14.36 0.19 -2.23
N GLY A 82 -14.90 0.00 -1.01
CA GLY A 82 -16.05 -0.86 -0.80
C GLY A 82 -15.72 -2.33 -0.74
N GLY A 83 -14.47 -2.67 -0.49
CA GLY A 83 -14.01 -4.06 -0.44
C GLY A 83 -13.51 -4.56 -1.78
N GLN A 84 -12.81 -3.72 -2.52
CA GLN A 84 -12.17 -4.14 -3.77
C GLN A 84 -11.23 -5.32 -3.52
N VAL A 85 -11.34 -6.39 -4.32
CA VAL A 85 -10.55 -7.60 -4.10
C VAL A 85 -9.12 -7.45 -4.62
N ASN A 86 -8.22 -8.23 -4.03
CA ASN A 86 -6.82 -8.31 -4.47
C ASN A 86 -6.71 -8.95 -5.87
N PRO A 87 -5.70 -8.55 -6.66
CA PRO A 87 -4.88 -7.35 -6.50
C PRO A 87 -5.60 -6.10 -7.01
N ILE A 88 -5.31 -4.95 -6.41
CA ILE A 88 -5.80 -3.67 -6.92
C ILE A 88 -4.79 -3.14 -7.93
N ASN A 89 -5.23 -2.88 -9.15
CA ASN A 89 -4.39 -2.28 -10.18
C ASN A 89 -4.25 -0.78 -9.90
N LEU A 90 -3.10 -0.38 -9.36
CA LEU A 90 -2.86 1.02 -8.98
C LEU A 90 -2.63 1.93 -10.19
N MET A 91 -2.38 1.39 -11.37
CA MET A 91 -2.31 2.21 -12.59
C MET A 91 -3.68 2.73 -12.98
N GLU A 92 -4.74 1.95 -12.70
CA GLU A 92 -6.13 2.36 -12.93
C GLU A 92 -6.75 3.04 -11.72
N HIS A 93 -6.35 2.63 -10.50
CA HIS A 93 -6.94 3.09 -9.23
C HIS A 93 -5.86 3.61 -8.29
N PRO A 94 -5.20 4.74 -8.62
CA PRO A 94 -4.15 5.29 -7.74
C PRO A 94 -4.71 5.97 -6.48
N VAL A 95 -6.00 6.25 -6.45
CA VAL A 95 -6.68 6.89 -5.32
C VAL A 95 -7.60 5.85 -4.67
N LEU A 96 -7.38 5.60 -3.39
CA LEU A 96 -8.09 4.57 -2.64
C LEU A 96 -8.85 5.21 -1.49
N THR A 97 -10.14 4.86 -1.34
CA THR A 97 -10.94 5.29 -0.21
C THR A 97 -10.98 4.17 0.83
N ILE A 98 -10.68 4.51 2.09
CA ILE A 98 -10.75 3.54 3.19
C ILE A 98 -12.21 3.31 3.53
N THR A 99 -12.68 2.09 3.35
CA THR A 99 -14.08 1.74 3.61
C THR A 99 -14.25 0.66 4.67
N GLY A 100 -13.13 0.10 5.16
CA GLY A 100 -13.15 -0.97 6.14
C GLY A 100 -13.33 -2.36 5.53
N PRO A 101 -13.42 -3.40 6.34
CA PRO A 101 -13.67 -3.36 7.80
C PRO A 101 -12.48 -2.86 8.60
N VAL A 102 -12.78 -2.41 9.82
CA VAL A 102 -11.76 -1.96 10.77
C VAL A 102 -10.87 -3.12 11.18
N GLY A 103 -9.65 -2.80 11.58
CA GLY A 103 -8.71 -3.81 12.06
C GLY A 103 -7.29 -3.53 11.61
N LEU A 104 -6.43 -4.50 11.88
CA LEU A 104 -5.03 -4.48 11.45
C LEU A 104 -4.91 -5.21 10.11
N TRP A 105 -4.32 -4.53 9.14
CA TRP A 105 -4.10 -5.05 7.81
C TRP A 105 -2.63 -4.99 7.46
N GLY A 106 -2.14 -5.99 6.76
CA GLY A 106 -0.87 -5.90 6.06
C GLY A 106 -1.13 -5.57 4.61
N PHE A 107 -0.23 -4.83 3.98
CA PHE A 107 -0.33 -4.60 2.55
C PHE A 107 1.05 -4.55 1.92
N THR A 108 1.11 -4.77 0.63
CA THR A 108 2.34 -4.59 -0.15
C THR A 108 1.99 -4.00 -1.50
N VAL A 109 2.93 -3.28 -2.07
CA VAL A 109 2.81 -2.78 -3.43
C VAL A 109 3.96 -3.36 -4.24
N ALA A 110 3.63 -4.08 -5.32
CA ALA A 110 4.61 -4.59 -6.27
C ALA A 110 4.51 -3.75 -7.54
N PHE A 111 5.65 -3.32 -8.08
CA PHE A 111 5.66 -2.48 -9.26
C PHE A 111 6.88 -2.77 -10.14
N ALA A 112 6.73 -2.50 -11.43
CA ALA A 112 7.78 -2.65 -12.42
C ALA A 112 8.15 -1.29 -12.98
N VAL A 113 9.45 -1.02 -13.08
CA VAL A 113 9.99 0.25 -13.57
C VAL A 113 10.87 -0.01 -14.78
N GLN A 114 10.66 0.75 -15.85
CA GLN A 114 11.52 0.75 -17.01
C GLN A 114 12.48 1.95 -16.95
N TYR A 115 13.78 1.67 -17.05
CA TYR A 115 14.83 2.68 -17.02
C TYR A 115 15.98 2.27 -17.93
N GLN A 116 16.35 3.15 -18.86
CA GLN A 116 17.44 2.93 -19.83
C GLN A 116 17.30 1.59 -20.58
N GLY A 117 16.08 1.25 -20.97
CA GLY A 117 15.80 0.02 -21.73
C GLY A 117 15.72 -1.24 -20.90
N ASN A 118 15.91 -1.16 -19.59
CA ASN A 118 15.81 -2.30 -18.68
C ASN A 118 14.57 -2.18 -17.80
N THR A 119 13.96 -3.32 -17.46
CA THR A 119 12.83 -3.38 -16.55
C THR A 119 13.25 -4.04 -15.25
N ALA A 120 12.96 -3.38 -14.13
CA ALA A 120 13.23 -3.92 -12.80
C ALA A 120 11.96 -3.98 -11.99
N PHE A 121 11.85 -5.01 -11.12
CA PHE A 121 10.72 -5.20 -10.22
C PHE A 121 11.11 -4.73 -8.82
N HIS A 122 10.19 -4.04 -8.17
CA HIS A 122 10.34 -3.55 -6.81
C HIS A 122 9.08 -3.90 -6.01
N TYR A 123 9.21 -3.91 -4.68
CA TYR A 123 8.08 -4.11 -3.79
C TYR A 123 8.33 -3.39 -2.47
N LEU A 124 7.24 -3.08 -1.77
CA LEU A 124 7.32 -2.59 -0.39
C LEU A 124 7.45 -3.78 0.55
N PRO A 125 8.38 -3.72 1.53
CA PRO A 125 8.46 -4.76 2.55
C PRO A 125 7.31 -4.59 3.54
N ASP A 126 6.36 -5.46 3.54
CA ASP A 126 5.27 -5.69 4.50
C ASP A 126 4.89 -4.49 5.41
N PRO A 127 4.44 -3.36 4.85
CA PRO A 127 3.95 -2.26 5.68
C PRO A 127 2.60 -2.61 6.31
N GLU A 128 2.30 -1.96 7.44
CA GLU A 128 1.06 -2.16 8.17
C GLU A 128 0.06 -1.04 7.89
N LEU A 129 -1.23 -1.42 7.88
CA LEU A 129 -2.33 -0.50 7.71
C LEU A 129 -3.32 -0.73 8.86
N HIS A 130 -3.44 0.25 9.73
CA HIS A 130 -4.41 0.22 10.82
C HIS A 130 -5.66 1.00 10.41
N VAL A 131 -6.80 0.35 10.41
CA VAL A 131 -8.09 1.00 10.10
C VAL A 131 -8.88 1.11 11.39
N GLY A 132 -9.13 2.35 11.81
CA GLY A 132 -9.85 2.62 13.04
C GLY A 132 -11.35 2.48 12.90
N SER A 133 -12.00 2.32 14.04
CA SER A 133 -13.45 2.09 14.10
C SER A 133 -14.28 3.36 13.97
N THR A 134 -13.68 4.52 14.22
CA THR A 134 -14.40 5.80 14.24
C THR A 134 -13.92 6.67 13.08
N PRO A 135 -14.82 7.15 12.20
CA PRO A 135 -14.45 8.13 11.17
C PRO A 135 -13.94 9.43 11.79
N HIS A 136 -13.11 10.13 11.05
CA HIS A 136 -12.68 11.47 11.44
C HIS A 136 -13.83 12.47 11.47
#